data_46e290b1ff73c7b54ef655b8d6dfd3f5
#
_entry.id   46e290b1ff73c7b54ef655b8d6dfd3f5
#
_cell.length_a   1.000
_cell.length_b   1.000
_cell.length_c   1.000
_cell.angle_alpha   90.00
_cell.angle_beta   90.00
_cell.angle_gamma   90.00
#
_symmetry.space_group_name_H-M   'P 1'
#
loop_
_entity.id
_entity.type
_entity.pdbx_description
1 polymer ?
#
loop_
_entity_poly.entity_id
_entity_poly.type
_entity_poly.pdbx_seq_one_letter_code
_entity_poly.pdbx_strand_id
1 'polypeptide(L)'
;MSGTYYVSVPDQAEADVFRSDLNPCAISFFDPRPQANMNSIRNDGQVDPEFRILPNNGDIFLWPAFLHHLVHPNMSDKPRISISFNVILKWKDEYIANAE
;
A
#
# COMPACT_ATOMS: atom_id res chain seq x y z
N MET A 1 -12.74 -0.21 4.33
CA MET A 1 -11.56 0.17 3.53
C MET A 1 -10.50 0.74 4.44
N SER A 2 -9.27 0.46 4.15
CA SER A 2 -8.12 1.04 4.84
C SER A 2 -7.46 2.09 3.96
N GLY A 3 -6.78 3.04 4.58
CA GLY A 3 -6.11 4.07 3.82
C GLY A 3 -4.98 4.72 4.59
N THR A 4 -4.16 5.46 3.86
CA THR A 4 -3.09 6.25 4.45
C THR A 4 -2.90 7.55 3.66
N TYR A 5 -2.65 8.63 4.40
CA TYR A 5 -2.33 9.93 3.86
C TYR A 5 -0.88 10.26 4.19
N TYR A 6 -0.09 10.57 3.18
CA TYR A 6 1.33 10.88 3.35
C TYR A 6 1.51 12.38 3.49
N VAL A 7 1.83 12.81 4.71
CA VAL A 7 2.10 14.22 5.02
C VAL A 7 3.49 14.60 4.52
N SER A 8 4.49 13.76 4.82
CA SER A 8 5.89 14.03 4.46
C SER A 8 6.61 12.72 4.19
N VAL A 9 7.19 12.62 3.00
CA VAL A 9 8.01 11.47 2.59
C VAL A 9 9.39 11.99 2.28
N PRO A 10 10.43 11.58 3.03
CA PRO A 10 11.78 12.04 2.77
C PRO A 10 12.34 11.45 1.49
N ASP A 11 13.26 12.20 0.86
CA ASP A 11 14.00 11.71 -0.30
C ASP A 11 14.94 10.58 0.14
N GLN A 12 14.87 9.45 -0.56
CA GLN A 12 15.69 8.27 -0.30
C GLN A 12 16.87 8.14 -1.26
N ALA A 13 17.13 9.16 -2.09
CA ALA A 13 18.17 9.10 -3.13
C ALA A 13 19.57 8.84 -2.57
N GLU A 14 19.82 9.28 -1.33
CA GLU A 14 21.11 9.08 -0.65
C GLU A 14 21.10 7.89 0.30
N ALA A 15 20.01 7.16 0.37
CA ALA A 15 19.92 5.99 1.25
C ALA A 15 20.82 4.87 0.74
N ASP A 16 21.60 4.31 1.66
CA ASP A 16 22.45 3.16 1.36
C ASP A 16 21.60 1.89 1.46
N VAL A 17 21.18 1.37 0.31
CA VAL A 17 20.30 0.21 0.23
C VAL A 17 21.08 -0.98 -0.31
N PHE A 18 21.35 -1.97 0.55
CA PHE A 18 22.07 -3.17 0.18
C PHE A 18 21.16 -4.28 -0.36
N ARG A 19 19.85 -4.17 -0.19
CA ARG A 19 18.90 -5.20 -0.56
C ARG A 19 18.11 -4.76 -1.77
N SER A 20 18.12 -5.57 -2.83
CA SER A 20 17.37 -5.29 -4.06
C SER A 20 15.86 -5.49 -3.90
N ASP A 21 15.43 -6.18 -2.85
CA ASP A 21 14.01 -6.39 -2.55
C ASP A 21 13.38 -5.23 -1.79
N LEU A 22 14.15 -4.23 -1.39
CA LEU A 22 13.65 -3.06 -0.69
C LEU A 22 13.55 -1.85 -1.64
N ASN A 23 12.50 -1.07 -1.43
CA ASN A 23 12.33 0.24 -2.05
C ASN A 23 11.95 1.21 -0.93
N PRO A 24 12.94 1.90 -0.33
CA PRO A 24 12.70 2.69 0.89
C PRO A 24 11.53 3.65 0.76
N CYS A 25 10.72 3.72 1.79
CA CYS A 25 9.48 4.51 1.91
C CYS A 25 8.35 4.10 0.95
N ALA A 26 8.54 3.07 0.13
CA ALA A 26 7.47 2.57 -0.73
C ALA A 26 6.42 1.80 0.07
N ILE A 27 5.25 1.64 -0.54
CA ILE A 27 4.22 0.73 -0.07
C ILE A 27 3.96 -0.31 -1.15
N SER A 28 3.86 -1.56 -0.76
CA SER A 28 3.59 -2.67 -1.67
C SER A 28 2.23 -3.26 -1.37
N PHE A 29 1.47 -3.54 -2.42
CA PHE A 29 0.20 -4.27 -2.35
C PHE A 29 0.36 -5.60 -3.06
N PHE A 30 -0.23 -6.65 -2.50
CA PHE A 30 -0.07 -8.00 -3.01
C PHE A 30 -1.38 -8.52 -3.58
N ASP A 31 -1.28 -9.24 -4.70
CA ASP A 31 -2.43 -9.90 -5.33
C ASP A 31 -3.08 -10.84 -4.32
N PRO A 32 -4.38 -10.68 -4.02
CA PRO A 32 -5.06 -11.51 -3.02
C PRO A 32 -5.42 -12.90 -3.51
N ARG A 33 -5.23 -13.19 -4.80
CA ARG A 33 -5.59 -14.49 -5.36
C ARG A 33 -4.65 -15.58 -4.83
N PRO A 34 -5.16 -16.73 -4.41
CA PRO A 34 -4.32 -17.85 -4.02
C PRO A 34 -3.37 -18.25 -5.16
N GLN A 35 -2.13 -18.53 -4.83
CA GLN A 35 -1.10 -19.01 -5.75
C GLN A 35 -0.69 -18.01 -6.84
N ALA A 36 -1.06 -16.74 -6.71
CA ALA A 36 -0.69 -15.73 -7.71
C ALA A 36 0.84 -15.58 -7.87
N ASN A 37 1.60 -15.94 -6.85
CA ASN A 37 3.05 -15.81 -6.84
C ASN A 37 3.80 -17.05 -7.35
N MET A 38 3.10 -18.09 -7.81
CA MET A 38 3.76 -19.32 -8.24
C MET A 38 4.58 -19.17 -9.52
N ASN A 39 4.15 -18.27 -10.40
CA ASN A 39 4.81 -18.00 -11.68
C ASN A 39 5.05 -16.50 -11.85
N SER A 40 5.59 -15.87 -10.82
CA SER A 40 5.77 -14.42 -10.85
C SER A 40 6.94 -14.01 -11.73
N ILE A 41 6.71 -12.97 -12.53
CA ILE A 41 7.75 -12.27 -13.27
C ILE A 41 7.68 -10.82 -12.81
N ARG A 42 8.76 -10.34 -12.20
CA ARG A 42 8.81 -8.99 -11.64
C ARG A 42 8.59 -7.96 -12.74
N ASN A 43 7.78 -6.96 -12.44
CA ASN A 43 7.40 -5.86 -13.34
C ASN A 43 6.51 -6.26 -14.51
N ASP A 44 6.01 -7.48 -14.56
CA ASP A 44 4.97 -7.86 -15.51
C ASP A 44 3.61 -7.77 -14.80
N GLY A 45 2.76 -6.83 -15.19
CA GLY A 45 1.48 -6.58 -14.53
C GLY A 45 0.51 -7.74 -14.55
N GLN A 46 0.73 -8.77 -15.36
CA GLN A 46 -0.11 -9.96 -15.39
C GLN A 46 0.35 -11.05 -14.42
N VAL A 47 1.64 -11.13 -14.14
CA VAL A 47 2.22 -12.23 -13.38
C VAL A 47 3.07 -11.77 -12.19
N ASP A 48 3.24 -10.48 -12.00
CA ASP A 48 3.87 -9.93 -10.80
C ASP A 48 2.81 -9.78 -9.70
N PRO A 49 2.90 -10.53 -8.59
CA PRO A 49 1.90 -10.45 -7.52
C PRO A 49 2.03 -9.19 -6.66
N GLU A 50 3.10 -8.42 -6.83
CA GLU A 50 3.37 -7.24 -6.02
C GLU A 50 3.22 -5.97 -6.86
N PHE A 51 2.45 -5.01 -6.36
CA PHE A 51 2.35 -3.67 -6.92
C PHE A 51 2.98 -2.69 -5.93
N ARG A 52 4.08 -2.07 -6.32
CA ARG A 52 4.90 -1.24 -5.45
C ARG A 52 4.79 0.22 -5.89
N ILE A 53 4.51 1.10 -4.93
CA ILE A 53 4.34 2.53 -5.17
C ILE A 53 5.25 3.31 -4.23
N LEU A 54 5.99 4.28 -4.77
CA LEU A 54 6.69 5.26 -3.95
C LEU A 54 5.78 6.48 -3.80
N PRO A 55 5.27 6.76 -2.61
CA PRO A 55 4.36 7.88 -2.41
C PRO A 55 5.07 9.22 -2.47
N ASN A 56 4.34 10.24 -2.87
CA ASN A 56 4.77 11.63 -2.81
C ASN A 56 4.02 12.35 -1.68
N ASN A 57 4.55 13.50 -1.26
CA ASN A 57 3.88 14.33 -0.26
C ASN A 57 2.46 14.67 -0.74
N GLY A 58 1.48 14.48 0.12
CA GLY A 58 0.10 14.75 -0.19
C GLY A 58 -0.68 13.60 -0.82
N ASP A 59 -0.03 12.47 -1.08
CA ASP A 59 -0.72 11.31 -1.66
C ASP A 59 -1.61 10.63 -0.62
N ILE A 60 -2.76 10.17 -1.09
CA ILE A 60 -3.70 9.35 -0.31
C ILE A 60 -3.91 8.04 -1.06
N PHE A 61 -3.78 6.93 -0.36
CA PHE A 61 -4.10 5.61 -0.89
C PHE A 61 -5.27 5.01 -0.12
N LEU A 62 -6.18 4.38 -0.84
CA LEU A 62 -7.31 3.63 -0.29
C LEU A 62 -7.29 2.23 -0.87
N TRP A 63 -7.56 1.23 -0.05
CA TRP A 63 -7.61 -0.17 -0.49
C TRP A 63 -8.61 -0.96 0.36
N PRO A 64 -9.12 -2.08 -0.19
CA PRO A 64 -9.95 -2.99 0.60
C PRO A 64 -9.19 -3.51 1.82
N ALA A 65 -9.86 -3.61 2.94
CA ALA A 65 -9.21 -4.00 4.20
C ALA A 65 -8.55 -5.40 4.14
N PHE A 66 -9.03 -6.27 3.25
CA PHE A 66 -8.46 -7.62 3.10
C PHE A 66 -7.16 -7.65 2.28
N LEU A 67 -6.79 -6.55 1.63
CA LEU A 67 -5.62 -6.54 0.76
C LEU A 67 -4.34 -6.51 1.60
N HIS A 68 -3.48 -7.50 1.39
CA HIS A 68 -2.19 -7.54 2.06
C HIS A 68 -1.28 -6.45 1.53
N HIS A 69 -0.58 -5.81 2.43
CA HIS A 69 0.32 -4.71 2.10
C HIS A 69 1.53 -4.74 3.01
N LEU A 70 2.61 -4.12 2.52
CA LEU A 70 3.86 -3.99 3.25
C LEU A 70 4.38 -2.57 3.09
N VAL A 71 4.77 -1.96 4.19
CA VAL A 71 5.40 -0.65 4.19
C VAL A 71 6.90 -0.84 4.31
N HIS A 72 7.65 -0.38 3.30
CA HIS A 72 9.09 -0.49 3.29
C HIS A 72 9.71 0.49 4.30
N PRO A 73 10.88 0.17 4.86
CA PRO A 73 11.49 1.01 5.87
C PRO A 73 11.94 2.36 5.33
N ASN A 74 11.97 3.35 6.21
CA ASN A 74 12.57 4.64 5.92
C ASN A 74 14.07 4.53 6.18
N MET A 75 14.87 4.59 5.11
CA MET A 75 16.32 4.44 5.18
C MET A 75 17.05 5.77 5.26
N SER A 76 16.31 6.89 5.34
CA SER A 76 16.88 8.21 5.53
C SER A 76 16.95 8.59 7.02
N ASP A 77 17.63 9.69 7.32
CA ASP A 77 17.69 10.26 8.66
C ASP A 77 16.55 11.23 8.95
N LYS A 78 15.65 11.46 7.99
CA LYS A 78 14.49 12.35 8.13
C LYS A 78 13.23 11.53 8.41
N PRO A 79 12.26 12.05 9.17
CA PRO A 79 11.06 11.31 9.48
C PRO A 79 10.12 11.20 8.28
N ARG A 80 9.49 10.04 8.15
CA ARG A 80 8.32 9.86 7.30
C ARG A 80 7.08 10.05 8.18
N ILE A 81 6.18 10.92 7.74
CA ILE A 81 4.96 11.23 8.48
C ILE A 81 3.77 10.81 7.63
N SER A 82 2.98 9.90 8.16
CA SER A 82 1.76 9.44 7.51
C SER A 82 0.64 9.27 8.53
N ILE A 83 -0.60 9.40 8.06
CA ILE A 83 -1.80 9.19 8.87
C ILE A 83 -2.54 8.02 8.28
N SER A 84 -2.67 6.96 9.07
CA SER A 84 -3.45 5.77 8.68
C SER A 84 -4.86 5.89 9.24
N PHE A 85 -5.83 5.41 8.45
CA PHE A 85 -7.24 5.49 8.81
C PHE A 85 -8.02 4.32 8.23
N ASN A 86 -9.20 4.09 8.79
CA ASN A 86 -10.14 3.11 8.26
C ASN A 86 -11.44 3.80 7.90
N VAL A 87 -12.04 3.38 6.80
CA VAL A 87 -13.33 3.85 6.35
C VAL A 87 -14.34 2.73 6.53
N ILE A 88 -15.38 2.98 7.28
CA ILE A 88 -16.47 2.03 7.52
C ILE A 88 -17.64 2.48 6.65
N LEU A 89 -18.06 1.60 5.75
CA LEU A 89 -19.21 1.84 4.90
C LEU A 89 -20.48 1.36 5.63
N LYS A 90 -21.48 2.21 5.66
CA LYS A 90 -22.77 1.89 6.26
C LYS A 90 -23.87 2.05 5.21
N TRP A 91 -24.80 1.10 5.22
CA TRP A 91 -26.02 1.26 4.44
C TRP A 91 -26.92 2.28 5.12
N LYS A 92 -27.67 3.03 4.32
CA LYS A 92 -28.78 3.79 4.85
C LYS A 92 -29.81 2.83 5.43
N ASP A 93 -30.50 3.24 6.49
CA ASP A 93 -31.45 2.38 7.18
C ASP A 93 -32.54 1.83 6.25
N GLU A 94 -32.97 2.63 5.27
CA GLU A 94 -33.97 2.22 4.29
C GLU A 94 -33.50 1.04 3.41
N TYR A 95 -32.18 0.95 3.15
CA TYR A 95 -31.62 -0.15 2.38
C TYR A 95 -31.41 -1.40 3.23
N ILE A 96 -31.07 -1.24 4.49
CA ILE A 96 -30.90 -2.37 5.42
C ILE A 96 -32.23 -3.11 5.58
N ALA A 97 -33.33 -2.37 5.72
CA ALA A 97 -34.66 -2.95 5.86
C ALA A 97 -35.08 -3.75 4.64
N ASN A 98 -34.56 -3.43 3.45
CA ASN A 98 -34.88 -4.11 2.20
C ASN A 98 -33.91 -5.24 1.84
N ALA A 99 -32.84 -5.41 2.59
CA ALA A 99 -31.82 -6.42 2.32
C ALA A 99 -32.11 -7.78 2.93
N GLU A 100 -33.15 -7.90 3.73
CA GLU A 100 -33.55 -9.15 4.38
C GLU A 100 -34.48 -10.00 3.51
#